data_e78f6f62e1f98b770b8debf05d563fd6
#
_entry.id   e78f6f62e1f98b770b8debf05d563fd6
#
_cell.length_a   1.000
_cell.length_b   1.000
_cell.length_c   1.000
_cell.angle_alpha   90.00
_cell.angle_beta   90.00
_cell.angle_gamma   90.00
#
_symmetry.space_group_name_H-M   'P 1'
#
loop_
_entity.id
_entity.type
_entity.pdbx_description
1 polymer ?
#
loop_
_entity_poly.entity_id
_entity_poly.type
_entity_poly.pdbx_seq_one_letter_code
_entity_poly.pdbx_strand_id
1 'polypeptide(L)'
;VAVNSSGLLEGMRIKGTLGRFFLASHGIDLNKEDAVLNRVELSDTHVQVMLADTTETPEDTTETALNWRVALHNLKLKNVSVDLQMPLDSMSLAATIGDASIEDAKADLKRQFYGWRKFALTGTSVNYDTGTAVPAEGFDASHIALRDIRIGIDSVMTCGRDMNAVIREFSMYDRSGLTVTSLTGRLFADSAVIRVPYLQLKTPHSEMNLTAQTYWKLVDIPTTGQLSARFNANIGKQDVLLFAGGLPETFKEAYPFRPLVIHAGTEGNLKQMQISRFTAELPGAFSLSGGGELWNLTDSLKRSGGLDFEMQTQDLNFLTGLTGVTPDGSIVVPDSMNLVARLGLDGPQCNALLKVQEGKGSLNLDAAYNLSTEVYHADLAIDALQLHHFLPKDSVYALTAHVAAKGRGVDMTSRQTTALVEAKLDELQYARWNLSGVDLNAGLKSAVASVRLTSDNELLKMQSEADLRLDRKYMDG
;
A
#
# COMPACT_ATOMS: atom_id res chain seq x y z
N VAL A 1 -20.73 -38.94 -10.56
CA VAL A 1 -19.51 -39.78 -10.71
C VAL A 1 -18.48 -39.31 -9.71
N ALA A 2 -17.94 -40.21 -8.88
CA ALA A 2 -16.83 -39.90 -7.99
C ALA A 2 -15.51 -40.20 -8.72
N VAL A 3 -14.60 -39.22 -8.69
CA VAL A 3 -13.24 -39.39 -9.23
C VAL A 3 -12.25 -39.31 -8.08
N ASN A 4 -11.36 -40.29 -8.02
CA ASN A 4 -10.26 -40.32 -7.05
C ASN A 4 -8.98 -40.77 -7.78
N SER A 5 -8.09 -39.81 -8.06
CA SER A 5 -6.82 -40.13 -8.70
C SER A 5 -5.68 -39.90 -7.70
N SER A 6 -5.30 -40.97 -7.01
CA SER A 6 -4.17 -40.94 -6.07
C SER A 6 -2.81 -41.32 -6.71
N GLY A 7 -2.68 -41.31 -8.03
CA GLY A 7 -1.46 -41.77 -8.66
C GLY A 7 -1.23 -41.38 -10.13
N LEU A 8 -2.05 -40.52 -10.73
CA LEU A 8 -1.95 -40.18 -12.16
C LEU A 8 -0.99 -39.03 -12.47
N LEU A 9 -0.63 -38.22 -11.49
CA LEU A 9 0.32 -37.11 -11.63
C LEU A 9 1.22 -37.12 -10.39
N GLU A 10 2.52 -37.09 -10.58
CA GLU A 10 3.49 -37.00 -9.47
C GLU A 10 3.23 -35.71 -8.66
N GLY A 11 3.11 -35.85 -7.34
CA GLY A 11 2.89 -34.70 -6.43
C GLY A 11 1.47 -34.14 -6.36
N MET A 12 0.50 -34.63 -7.17
CA MET A 12 -0.86 -34.11 -7.18
C MET A 12 -1.89 -35.19 -6.79
N ARG A 13 -2.80 -34.85 -5.88
CA ARG A 13 -3.99 -35.68 -5.56
C ARG A 13 -5.24 -34.91 -5.97
N ILE A 14 -6.09 -35.56 -6.75
CA ILE A 14 -7.39 -35.02 -7.14
C ILE A 14 -8.48 -35.93 -6.59
N LYS A 15 -9.42 -35.37 -5.85
CA LYS A 15 -10.65 -36.02 -5.43
C LYS A 15 -11.82 -35.17 -5.85
N GLY A 16 -12.91 -35.78 -6.29
CA GLY A 16 -14.07 -34.98 -6.65
C GLY A 16 -15.31 -35.80 -6.88
N THR A 17 -16.42 -35.11 -6.88
CA THR A 17 -17.71 -35.62 -7.28
C THR A 17 -18.19 -34.77 -8.46
N LEU A 18 -18.40 -35.42 -9.59
CA LEU A 18 -19.03 -34.81 -10.76
C LEU A 18 -20.54 -35.05 -10.65
N GLY A 19 -21.29 -33.96 -10.51
CA GLY A 19 -22.75 -34.02 -10.53
C GLY A 19 -23.29 -34.17 -11.95
N ARG A 20 -23.71 -33.09 -12.56
CA ARG A 20 -24.22 -33.11 -13.94
C ARG A 20 -23.26 -32.40 -14.88
N PHE A 21 -22.84 -33.08 -15.90
CA PHE A 21 -22.13 -32.49 -17.04
C PHE A 21 -22.96 -32.67 -18.32
N PHE A 22 -23.08 -31.58 -19.08
CA PHE A 22 -23.77 -31.59 -20.37
C PHE A 22 -22.89 -30.85 -21.39
N LEU A 23 -22.72 -31.48 -22.56
CA LEU A 23 -21.99 -30.91 -23.69
C LEU A 23 -22.84 -31.08 -24.95
N ALA A 24 -23.15 -29.99 -25.62
CA ALA A 24 -23.71 -29.98 -26.97
C ALA A 24 -22.70 -29.31 -27.91
N SER A 25 -22.31 -30.04 -28.95
CA SER A 25 -21.35 -29.59 -29.95
C SER A 25 -22.04 -29.53 -31.33
N HIS A 26 -21.70 -28.52 -32.13
CA HIS A 26 -22.06 -28.48 -33.54
C HIS A 26 -21.07 -29.29 -34.38
N GLY A 27 -19.81 -29.33 -33.96
CA GLY A 27 -18.75 -30.15 -34.56
C GLY A 27 -17.40 -29.93 -33.86
N ILE A 28 -16.61 -31.01 -33.88
CA ILE A 28 -15.22 -31.00 -33.44
C ILE A 28 -14.42 -31.67 -34.55
N ASP A 29 -13.55 -30.90 -35.23
CA ASP A 29 -12.66 -31.38 -36.27
C ASP A 29 -11.20 -31.40 -35.76
N LEU A 30 -10.75 -32.59 -35.41
CA LEU A 30 -9.39 -32.79 -34.87
C LEU A 30 -8.30 -32.49 -35.89
N ASN A 31 -8.60 -32.67 -37.20
CA ASN A 31 -7.61 -32.42 -38.25
C ASN A 31 -7.42 -30.92 -38.53
N LYS A 32 -8.49 -30.14 -38.38
CA LYS A 32 -8.46 -28.68 -38.53
C LYS A 32 -8.24 -27.94 -37.23
N GLU A 33 -8.17 -28.67 -36.14
CA GLU A 33 -8.09 -28.12 -34.79
C GLU A 33 -9.19 -27.06 -34.54
N ASP A 34 -10.42 -27.41 -34.88
CA ASP A 34 -11.59 -26.52 -34.82
C ASP A 34 -12.72 -27.15 -34.00
N ALA A 35 -13.28 -26.39 -33.07
CA ALA A 35 -14.37 -26.86 -32.22
C ALA A 35 -15.45 -25.78 -32.06
N VAL A 36 -16.70 -26.18 -32.34
CA VAL A 36 -17.89 -25.32 -32.14
C VAL A 36 -18.78 -25.98 -31.09
N LEU A 37 -18.80 -25.40 -29.90
CA LEU A 37 -19.57 -25.89 -28.76
C LEU A 37 -20.81 -24.98 -28.59
N ASN A 38 -21.98 -25.56 -28.66
CA ASN A 38 -23.22 -24.80 -28.49
C ASN A 38 -23.53 -24.51 -27.04
N ARG A 39 -23.31 -25.54 -26.17
CA ARG A 39 -23.62 -25.44 -24.76
C ARG A 39 -22.75 -26.38 -23.94
N VAL A 40 -22.15 -25.83 -22.91
CA VAL A 40 -21.43 -26.58 -21.86
C VAL A 40 -22.07 -26.24 -20.53
N GLU A 41 -22.50 -27.25 -19.78
CA GLU A 41 -23.05 -27.06 -18.44
C GLU A 41 -22.37 -28.00 -17.46
N LEU A 42 -22.01 -27.45 -16.30
CA LEU A 42 -21.51 -28.21 -15.17
C LEU A 42 -22.28 -27.79 -13.91
N SER A 43 -22.88 -28.75 -13.21
CA SER A 43 -23.57 -28.44 -11.98
C SER A 43 -23.29 -29.47 -10.87
N ASP A 44 -23.44 -29.01 -9.63
CA ASP A 44 -23.34 -29.84 -8.41
C ASP A 44 -22.03 -30.63 -8.36
N THR A 45 -20.93 -29.96 -8.67
CA THR A 45 -19.61 -30.56 -8.83
C THR A 45 -18.66 -30.03 -7.75
N HIS A 46 -17.94 -30.91 -7.10
CA HIS A 46 -16.95 -30.57 -6.10
C HIS A 46 -15.62 -31.23 -6.47
N VAL A 47 -14.54 -30.42 -6.47
CA VAL A 47 -13.18 -30.87 -6.79
C VAL A 47 -12.23 -30.43 -5.70
N GLN A 48 -11.48 -31.36 -5.15
CA GLN A 48 -10.37 -31.11 -4.23
C GLN A 48 -9.07 -31.43 -4.93
N VAL A 49 -8.14 -30.50 -4.90
CA VAL A 49 -6.80 -30.64 -5.45
C VAL A 49 -5.79 -30.41 -4.32
N MET A 50 -4.92 -31.36 -4.11
CA MET A 50 -3.81 -31.23 -3.17
C MET A 50 -2.51 -31.32 -3.95
N LEU A 51 -1.70 -30.27 -3.90
CA LEU A 51 -0.34 -30.23 -4.46
C LEU A 51 0.63 -30.52 -3.30
N ALA A 52 1.22 -31.72 -3.31
CA ALA A 52 2.12 -32.19 -2.25
C ALA A 52 3.60 -31.92 -2.56
N ASP A 53 3.92 -31.59 -3.82
CA ASP A 53 5.27 -31.34 -4.28
C ASP A 53 5.25 -30.14 -5.28
N THR A 54 6.10 -29.15 -5.00
CA THR A 54 6.32 -27.97 -5.87
C THR A 54 7.66 -28.05 -6.60
N THR A 55 8.28 -29.26 -6.67
CA THR A 55 9.50 -29.43 -7.48
C THR A 55 9.18 -29.04 -8.92
N GLU A 56 9.90 -28.05 -9.41
CA GLU A 56 9.83 -27.63 -10.82
C GLU A 56 10.02 -28.84 -11.69
N THR A 57 8.98 -29.27 -12.37
CA THR A 57 9.10 -30.24 -13.45
C THR A 57 9.98 -29.60 -14.51
N PRO A 58 11.05 -30.27 -15.03
CA PRO A 58 11.82 -29.70 -16.12
C PRO A 58 10.88 -29.30 -17.24
N GLU A 59 10.96 -28.05 -17.68
CA GLU A 59 10.19 -27.56 -18.83
C GLU A 59 10.40 -28.52 -19.98
N ASP A 60 9.35 -29.23 -20.37
CA ASP A 60 9.36 -30.02 -21.59
C ASP A 60 9.39 -29.01 -22.76
N THR A 61 10.58 -28.74 -23.26
CA THR A 61 10.84 -27.72 -24.31
C THR A 61 10.28 -28.11 -25.68
N THR A 62 9.52 -29.17 -25.81
CA THR A 62 8.73 -29.51 -26.98
C THR A 62 7.37 -28.82 -26.93
N GLU A 63 7.33 -27.49 -27.06
CA GLU A 63 6.11 -26.76 -27.32
C GLU A 63 5.51 -27.17 -28.67
N THR A 64 4.61 -28.13 -28.67
CA THR A 64 3.73 -28.35 -29.83
C THR A 64 2.75 -27.19 -29.86
N ALA A 65 2.95 -26.23 -30.77
CA ALA A 65 2.08 -25.07 -30.89
C ALA A 65 0.65 -25.53 -31.15
N LEU A 66 -0.21 -25.35 -30.17
CA LEU A 66 -1.65 -25.66 -30.29
C LEU A 66 -2.29 -24.57 -31.17
N ASN A 67 -2.91 -24.97 -32.30
CA ASN A 67 -3.51 -24.03 -33.26
C ASN A 67 -5.07 -24.04 -33.20
N TRP A 68 -5.61 -24.54 -32.10
CA TRP A 68 -7.08 -24.68 -31.97
C TRP A 68 -7.84 -23.37 -32.08
N ARG A 69 -8.95 -23.44 -32.83
CA ARG A 69 -10.00 -22.43 -32.80
C ARG A 69 -11.22 -23.01 -32.11
N VAL A 70 -11.64 -22.33 -31.07
CA VAL A 70 -12.79 -22.76 -30.25
C VAL A 70 -13.82 -21.64 -30.22
N ALA A 71 -15.05 -21.98 -30.60
CA ALA A 71 -16.22 -21.15 -30.39
C ALA A 71 -17.14 -21.82 -29.38
N LEU A 72 -17.54 -21.11 -28.33
CA LEU A 72 -18.44 -21.59 -27.29
C LEU A 72 -19.59 -20.59 -27.13
N HIS A 73 -20.79 -20.98 -27.52
CA HIS A 73 -21.93 -20.08 -27.45
C HIS A 73 -22.44 -19.88 -26.03
N ASN A 74 -22.45 -20.93 -25.21
CA ASN A 74 -22.94 -20.82 -23.85
C ASN A 74 -22.19 -21.77 -22.89
N LEU A 75 -21.57 -21.22 -21.84
CA LEU A 75 -21.08 -21.95 -20.68
C LEU A 75 -21.94 -21.61 -19.48
N LYS A 76 -22.33 -22.60 -18.71
CA LYS A 76 -22.99 -22.43 -17.43
C LYS A 76 -22.36 -23.32 -16.36
N LEU A 77 -22.00 -22.71 -15.25
CA LEU A 77 -21.61 -23.40 -14.04
C LEU A 77 -22.64 -23.10 -12.96
N LYS A 78 -23.06 -24.12 -12.22
CA LYS A 78 -23.98 -23.97 -11.11
C LYS A 78 -23.59 -24.86 -9.95
N ASN A 79 -23.44 -24.26 -8.77
CA ASN A 79 -23.05 -24.99 -7.55
C ASN A 79 -21.77 -25.82 -7.79
N VAL A 80 -20.68 -25.15 -8.18
CA VAL A 80 -19.36 -25.77 -8.42
C VAL A 80 -18.39 -25.29 -7.38
N SER A 81 -17.76 -26.21 -6.66
CA SER A 81 -16.74 -25.88 -5.66
C SER A 81 -15.39 -26.50 -5.99
N VAL A 82 -14.33 -25.76 -5.69
CA VAL A 82 -12.94 -26.15 -5.87
C VAL A 82 -12.18 -25.83 -4.59
N ASP A 83 -11.53 -26.84 -4.01
CA ASP A 83 -10.62 -26.70 -2.89
C ASP A 83 -9.21 -27.05 -3.34
N LEU A 84 -8.31 -26.08 -3.28
CA LEU A 84 -6.89 -26.23 -3.56
C LEU A 84 -6.12 -26.15 -2.24
N GLN A 85 -5.27 -27.14 -1.98
CA GLN A 85 -4.38 -27.16 -0.84
C GLN A 85 -2.93 -27.31 -1.29
N MET A 86 -2.06 -26.47 -0.80
CA MET A 86 -0.61 -26.47 -1.01
C MET A 86 0.09 -26.50 0.36
N PRO A 87 0.21 -27.69 0.99
CA PRO A 87 0.69 -27.81 2.38
C PRO A 87 2.13 -27.30 2.58
N LEU A 88 2.99 -27.45 1.57
CA LEU A 88 4.39 -26.98 1.65
C LEU A 88 4.49 -25.46 1.69
N ASP A 89 3.58 -24.76 1.01
CA ASP A 89 3.52 -23.30 0.99
C ASP A 89 2.61 -22.74 2.09
N SER A 90 2.04 -23.64 2.93
CA SER A 90 1.03 -23.26 3.94
C SER A 90 -0.11 -22.44 3.31
N MET A 91 -0.55 -22.82 2.09
CA MET A 91 -1.56 -22.09 1.33
C MET A 91 -2.79 -22.96 1.10
N SER A 92 -3.96 -22.38 1.26
CA SER A 92 -5.24 -22.97 0.89
C SER A 92 -6.12 -21.97 0.15
N LEU A 93 -6.84 -22.47 -0.86
CA LEU A 93 -7.82 -21.70 -1.62
C LEU A 93 -9.09 -22.55 -1.78
N ALA A 94 -10.19 -22.09 -1.23
CA ALA A 94 -11.50 -22.71 -1.42
C ALA A 94 -12.44 -21.73 -2.13
N ALA A 95 -13.00 -22.14 -3.24
CA ALA A 95 -13.95 -21.34 -4.03
C ALA A 95 -15.24 -22.11 -4.25
N THR A 96 -16.37 -21.47 -4.01
CA THR A 96 -17.70 -22.00 -4.34
C THR A 96 -18.40 -21.04 -5.27
N ILE A 97 -18.70 -21.51 -6.48
CA ILE A 97 -19.39 -20.77 -7.53
C ILE A 97 -20.88 -21.10 -7.44
N GLY A 98 -21.71 -20.11 -7.12
CA GLY A 98 -23.16 -20.27 -7.13
C GLY A 98 -23.67 -20.43 -8.56
N ASP A 99 -23.60 -19.37 -9.34
CA ASP A 99 -23.90 -19.37 -10.76
C ASP A 99 -22.83 -18.60 -11.55
N ALA A 100 -22.32 -19.19 -12.63
CA ALA A 100 -21.47 -18.51 -13.60
C ALA A 100 -21.92 -18.79 -15.03
N SER A 101 -21.80 -17.79 -15.89
CA SER A 101 -22.12 -17.94 -17.33
C SER A 101 -21.14 -17.16 -18.20
N ILE A 102 -20.83 -17.75 -19.35
CA ILE A 102 -20.11 -17.09 -20.45
C ILE A 102 -20.95 -17.21 -21.71
N GLU A 103 -21.14 -16.11 -22.42
CA GLU A 103 -21.86 -16.06 -23.66
C GLU A 103 -20.93 -15.67 -24.81
N ASP A 104 -21.03 -16.42 -25.94
CA ASP A 104 -20.31 -16.20 -27.18
C ASP A 104 -18.79 -16.04 -27.01
N ALA A 105 -18.19 -17.01 -26.34
CA ALA A 105 -16.73 -17.06 -26.20
C ALA A 105 -16.07 -17.58 -27.48
N LYS A 106 -14.92 -17.04 -27.81
CA LYS A 106 -14.07 -17.44 -28.92
C LYS A 106 -12.60 -17.42 -28.49
N ALA A 107 -11.88 -18.44 -28.90
CA ALA A 107 -10.43 -18.52 -28.74
C ALA A 107 -9.83 -18.96 -30.09
N ASP A 108 -8.77 -18.28 -30.52
CA ASP A 108 -7.88 -18.69 -31.63
C ASP A 108 -6.46 -18.69 -31.07
N LEU A 109 -5.98 -19.88 -30.73
CA LEU A 109 -4.70 -20.04 -30.03
C LEU A 109 -3.53 -19.61 -30.91
N LYS A 110 -3.63 -19.85 -32.24
CA LYS A 110 -2.62 -19.42 -33.21
C LYS A 110 -2.48 -17.89 -33.29
N ARG A 111 -3.58 -17.16 -33.19
CA ARG A 111 -3.62 -15.70 -33.25
C ARG A 111 -3.52 -15.06 -31.86
N GLN A 112 -3.49 -15.86 -30.81
CA GLN A 112 -3.60 -15.40 -29.42
C GLN A 112 -4.82 -14.48 -29.23
N PHE A 113 -5.93 -14.83 -29.91
CA PHE A 113 -7.20 -14.14 -29.79
C PHE A 113 -8.06 -14.83 -28.75
N TYR A 114 -8.57 -14.07 -27.78
CA TYR A 114 -9.53 -14.52 -26.79
C TYR A 114 -10.62 -13.47 -26.63
N GLY A 115 -11.86 -13.88 -26.57
CA GLY A 115 -12.94 -12.93 -26.37
C GLY A 115 -14.24 -13.60 -25.96
N TRP A 116 -15.10 -12.83 -25.34
CA TRP A 116 -16.49 -13.20 -25.05
C TRP A 116 -17.38 -11.97 -25.01
N ARG A 117 -18.66 -12.18 -25.30
CA ARG A 117 -19.61 -11.09 -25.27
C ARG A 117 -20.01 -10.72 -23.86
N LYS A 118 -20.23 -11.72 -22.99
CA LYS A 118 -20.67 -11.50 -21.62
C LYS A 118 -20.15 -12.59 -20.69
N PHE A 119 -19.62 -12.17 -19.56
CA PHE A 119 -19.34 -13.02 -18.41
C PHE A 119 -20.17 -12.52 -17.22
N ALA A 120 -20.82 -13.45 -16.53
CA ALA A 120 -21.54 -13.15 -15.30
C ALA A 120 -21.23 -14.22 -14.24
N LEU A 121 -21.03 -13.76 -13.02
CA LEU A 121 -20.78 -14.60 -11.84
C LEU A 121 -21.62 -14.06 -10.68
N THR A 122 -22.33 -14.93 -9.97
CA THR A 122 -23.15 -14.54 -8.82
C THR A 122 -23.13 -15.60 -7.73
N GLY A 123 -23.36 -15.18 -6.48
CA GLY A 123 -23.45 -16.08 -5.34
C GLY A 123 -22.17 -16.88 -5.09
N THR A 124 -21.03 -16.29 -5.41
CA THR A 124 -19.72 -16.94 -5.28
C THR A 124 -19.05 -16.55 -3.99
N SER A 125 -18.35 -17.49 -3.38
CA SER A 125 -17.48 -17.25 -2.22
C SER A 125 -16.08 -17.78 -2.49
N VAL A 126 -15.08 -17.09 -1.90
CA VAL A 126 -13.66 -17.46 -2.01
C VAL A 126 -13.02 -17.29 -0.64
N ASN A 127 -12.38 -18.35 -0.15
CA ASN A 127 -11.52 -18.31 1.03
C ASN A 127 -10.08 -18.57 0.59
N TYR A 128 -9.20 -17.66 0.97
CA TYR A 128 -7.77 -17.75 0.71
C TYR A 128 -7.02 -17.54 2.01
N ASP A 129 -6.20 -18.51 2.38
CA ASP A 129 -5.36 -18.46 3.57
C ASP A 129 -3.94 -18.82 3.19
N THR A 130 -2.96 -18.03 3.66
CA THR A 130 -1.54 -18.33 3.50
C THR A 130 -0.76 -18.03 4.77
N GLY A 131 0.26 -18.87 5.01
CA GLY A 131 1.06 -18.80 6.23
C GLY A 131 0.39 -19.48 7.43
N THR A 132 1.04 -19.38 8.59
CA THR A 132 0.62 -19.99 9.86
C THR A 132 0.19 -18.97 10.91
N ALA A 133 0.18 -17.69 10.55
CA ALA A 133 -0.19 -16.60 11.45
C ALA A 133 -1.70 -16.59 11.72
N VAL A 134 -2.09 -16.06 12.86
CA VAL A 134 -3.51 -15.79 13.16
C VAL A 134 -3.93 -14.54 12.37
N PRO A 135 -5.14 -14.52 11.79
CA PRO A 135 -5.64 -13.36 11.06
C PRO A 135 -5.53 -12.06 11.86
N ALA A 136 -4.99 -11.02 11.24
CA ALA A 136 -4.89 -9.70 11.83
C ALA A 136 -6.27 -9.02 11.91
N GLU A 137 -6.39 -8.02 12.80
CA GLU A 137 -7.55 -7.14 12.84
C GLU A 137 -7.58 -6.22 11.61
N GLY A 138 -8.78 -5.99 11.06
CA GLY A 138 -8.97 -5.25 9.81
C GLY A 138 -8.72 -6.10 8.57
N PHE A 139 -8.35 -5.46 7.45
CA PHE A 139 -8.08 -6.16 6.21
C PHE A 139 -6.73 -6.88 6.24
N ASP A 140 -6.79 -8.19 6.06
CA ASP A 140 -5.61 -9.07 6.03
C ASP A 140 -5.52 -9.79 4.69
N ALA A 141 -4.56 -9.40 3.87
CA ALA A 141 -4.34 -9.98 2.54
C ALA A 141 -3.89 -11.45 2.56
N SER A 142 -3.39 -11.94 3.70
CA SER A 142 -2.99 -13.35 3.89
C SER A 142 -4.17 -14.25 4.26
N HIS A 143 -5.28 -13.65 4.70
CA HIS A 143 -6.46 -14.36 5.21
C HIS A 143 -7.73 -13.73 4.67
N ILE A 144 -8.03 -13.95 3.38
CA ILE A 144 -9.17 -13.37 2.66
C ILE A 144 -10.36 -14.34 2.70
N ALA A 145 -11.54 -13.84 3.07
CA ALA A 145 -12.79 -14.62 3.04
C ALA A 145 -13.92 -13.79 2.39
N LEU A 146 -14.01 -13.90 1.06
CA LEU A 146 -15.00 -13.19 0.25
C LEU A 146 -16.29 -13.98 0.15
N ARG A 147 -17.41 -13.29 0.20
CA ARG A 147 -18.75 -13.83 0.01
C ARG A 147 -19.60 -12.93 -0.87
N ASP A 148 -20.67 -13.49 -1.40
CA ASP A 148 -21.64 -12.80 -2.25
C ASP A 148 -20.98 -12.08 -3.43
N ILE A 149 -19.90 -12.66 -3.96
CA ILE A 149 -19.20 -12.09 -5.10
C ILE A 149 -20.12 -12.09 -6.31
N ARG A 150 -20.24 -10.91 -6.93
CA ARG A 150 -20.90 -10.71 -8.21
C ARG A 150 -19.92 -10.08 -9.18
N ILE A 151 -19.87 -10.59 -10.38
CA ILE A 151 -19.03 -10.07 -11.47
C ILE A 151 -19.85 -10.03 -12.75
N GLY A 152 -19.83 -8.90 -13.42
CA GLY A 152 -20.38 -8.73 -14.77
C GLY A 152 -19.33 -8.05 -15.64
N ILE A 153 -18.81 -8.75 -16.65
CA ILE A 153 -17.83 -8.23 -17.60
C ILE A 153 -18.34 -8.48 -19.01
N ASP A 154 -18.45 -7.41 -19.78
CA ASP A 154 -18.94 -7.44 -21.15
C ASP A 154 -17.84 -7.11 -22.16
N SER A 155 -18.03 -7.60 -23.39
CA SER A 155 -17.22 -7.22 -24.55
C SER A 155 -15.72 -7.40 -24.34
N VAL A 156 -15.32 -8.49 -23.71
CA VAL A 156 -13.90 -8.81 -23.60
C VAL A 156 -13.37 -9.28 -24.93
N MET A 157 -12.27 -8.69 -25.32
CA MET A 157 -11.48 -9.08 -26.48
C MET A 157 -10.00 -8.84 -26.17
N THR A 158 -9.18 -9.82 -26.47
CA THR A 158 -7.72 -9.67 -26.46
C THR A 158 -7.14 -10.29 -27.73
N CYS A 159 -6.22 -9.59 -28.40
CA CYS A 159 -5.48 -10.10 -29.56
C CYS A 159 -4.11 -9.41 -29.56
N GLY A 160 -3.10 -10.10 -29.08
CA GLY A 160 -1.80 -9.47 -28.87
C GLY A 160 -1.91 -8.28 -27.89
N ARG A 161 -1.63 -7.07 -28.39
CA ARG A 161 -1.74 -5.82 -27.60
C ARG A 161 -3.12 -5.16 -27.62
N ASP A 162 -3.97 -5.57 -28.53
CA ASP A 162 -5.32 -5.05 -28.60
C ASP A 162 -6.20 -5.68 -27.51
N MET A 163 -6.80 -4.86 -26.68
CA MET A 163 -7.63 -5.29 -25.54
C MET A 163 -8.86 -4.39 -25.41
N ASN A 164 -9.98 -5.00 -25.08
CA ASN A 164 -11.17 -4.29 -24.64
C ASN A 164 -11.87 -5.09 -23.56
N ALA A 165 -12.31 -4.43 -22.50
CA ALA A 165 -13.12 -5.02 -21.44
C ALA A 165 -13.98 -3.95 -20.77
N VAL A 166 -15.24 -4.28 -20.48
CA VAL A 166 -16.17 -3.42 -19.76
C VAL A 166 -16.59 -4.15 -18.48
N ILE A 167 -16.13 -3.64 -17.34
CA ILE A 167 -16.60 -4.08 -16.02
C ILE A 167 -17.92 -3.37 -15.77
N ARG A 168 -19.01 -4.11 -15.84
CA ARG A 168 -20.37 -3.61 -15.61
C ARG A 168 -20.75 -3.62 -14.16
N GLU A 169 -20.27 -4.64 -13.46
CA GLU A 169 -20.57 -4.90 -12.06
C GLU A 169 -19.44 -5.71 -11.45
N PHE A 170 -19.00 -5.30 -10.29
CA PHE A 170 -18.26 -6.13 -9.34
C PHE A 170 -18.69 -5.72 -7.96
N SER A 171 -19.09 -6.68 -7.14
CA SER A 171 -19.38 -6.46 -5.72
C SER A 171 -18.92 -7.66 -4.89
N MET A 172 -18.59 -7.42 -3.63
CA MET A 172 -18.18 -8.48 -2.69
C MET A 172 -18.22 -7.98 -1.25
N TYR A 173 -18.25 -8.95 -0.33
CA TYR A 173 -18.06 -8.73 1.10
C TYR A 173 -16.86 -9.56 1.58
N ASP A 174 -15.95 -8.96 2.34
CA ASP A 174 -14.88 -9.68 3.02
C ASP A 174 -15.16 -9.81 4.52
N ARG A 175 -14.58 -10.87 5.13
CA ARG A 175 -14.68 -11.14 6.57
C ARG A 175 -14.21 -9.97 7.45
N SER A 176 -13.21 -9.22 6.99
CA SER A 176 -12.68 -8.04 7.68
C SER A 176 -13.69 -6.89 7.83
N GLY A 177 -14.81 -6.95 7.10
CA GLY A 177 -15.77 -5.86 6.96
C GLY A 177 -15.62 -5.04 5.67
N LEU A 178 -14.56 -5.28 4.87
CA LEU A 178 -14.41 -4.65 3.56
C LEU A 178 -15.60 -5.04 2.67
N THR A 179 -16.31 -4.03 2.22
CA THR A 179 -17.47 -4.21 1.36
C THR A 179 -17.29 -3.38 0.11
N VAL A 180 -17.19 -4.03 -1.04
CA VAL A 180 -17.29 -3.36 -2.34
C VAL A 180 -18.72 -3.46 -2.80
N THR A 181 -19.44 -2.35 -2.84
CA THR A 181 -20.83 -2.29 -3.31
C THR A 181 -20.91 -2.24 -4.82
N SER A 182 -19.92 -1.61 -5.46
CA SER A 182 -19.84 -1.50 -6.91
C SER A 182 -18.42 -1.18 -7.35
N LEU A 183 -17.90 -1.92 -8.34
CA LEU A 183 -16.78 -1.51 -9.16
C LEU A 183 -17.23 -1.56 -10.61
N THR A 184 -17.12 -0.44 -11.31
CA THR A 184 -17.43 -0.31 -12.74
C THR A 184 -16.27 0.34 -13.46
N GLY A 185 -16.04 -0.03 -14.72
CA GLY A 185 -14.93 0.53 -15.45
C GLY A 185 -14.82 0.03 -16.88
N ARG A 186 -13.89 0.64 -17.61
CA ARG A 186 -13.54 0.21 -18.95
C ARG A 186 -12.03 0.21 -19.13
N LEU A 187 -11.52 -0.88 -19.68
CA LEU A 187 -10.16 -1.01 -20.16
C LEU A 187 -10.20 -1.12 -21.69
N PHE A 188 -9.40 -0.31 -22.33
CA PHE A 188 -9.16 -0.36 -23.77
C PHE A 188 -7.68 -0.25 -24.04
N ALA A 189 -7.17 -1.08 -24.95
CA ALA A 189 -5.82 -0.96 -25.45
C ALA A 189 -5.79 -1.24 -26.94
N ASP A 190 -4.89 -0.56 -27.65
CA ASP A 190 -4.52 -0.82 -29.02
C ASP A 190 -3.01 -1.12 -29.11
N SER A 191 -2.48 -1.27 -30.31
CA SER A 191 -1.05 -1.57 -30.52
C SER A 191 -0.06 -0.55 -29.90
N ALA A 192 -0.53 0.65 -29.55
CA ALA A 192 0.30 1.75 -29.03
C ALA A 192 -0.04 2.16 -27.59
N VAL A 193 -1.31 2.16 -27.22
CA VAL A 193 -1.82 2.85 -26.01
C VAL A 193 -2.73 1.94 -25.20
N ILE A 194 -2.61 2.04 -23.89
CA ILE A 194 -3.54 1.46 -22.91
C ILE A 194 -4.32 2.60 -22.28
N ARG A 195 -5.63 2.50 -22.20
CA ARG A 195 -6.52 3.50 -21.60
C ARG A 195 -7.48 2.88 -20.60
N VAL A 196 -7.62 3.54 -19.48
CA VAL A 196 -8.69 3.34 -18.48
C VAL A 196 -9.49 4.64 -18.45
N PRO A 197 -10.50 4.79 -19.35
CA PRO A 197 -11.28 6.03 -19.44
C PRO A 197 -11.99 6.37 -18.14
N TYR A 198 -12.40 5.35 -17.42
CA TYR A 198 -12.95 5.45 -16.07
C TYR A 198 -12.83 4.10 -15.35
N LEU A 199 -12.55 4.17 -14.06
CA LEU A 199 -12.69 3.08 -13.11
C LEU A 199 -13.25 3.69 -11.82
N GLN A 200 -14.43 3.26 -11.42
CA GLN A 200 -15.13 3.75 -10.24
C GLN A 200 -15.33 2.61 -9.26
N LEU A 201 -14.84 2.79 -8.04
CA LEU A 201 -15.05 1.88 -6.91
C LEU A 201 -15.91 2.58 -5.87
N LYS A 202 -16.92 1.87 -5.36
CA LYS A 202 -17.77 2.32 -4.24
C LYS A 202 -17.82 1.27 -3.14
N THR A 203 -17.73 1.76 -1.93
CA THR A 203 -18.05 1.03 -0.70
C THR A 203 -19.28 1.69 -0.07
N PRO A 204 -19.82 1.22 1.06
CA PRO A 204 -20.87 1.93 1.78
C PRO A 204 -20.42 3.33 2.27
N HIS A 205 -19.12 3.55 2.44
CA HIS A 205 -18.56 4.74 3.08
C HIS A 205 -17.60 5.55 2.20
N SER A 206 -17.21 4.99 1.04
CA SER A 206 -16.20 5.62 0.19
C SER A 206 -16.56 5.55 -1.29
N GLU A 207 -16.02 6.50 -2.04
CA GLU A 207 -16.06 6.51 -3.51
C GLU A 207 -14.69 6.89 -4.05
N MET A 208 -14.18 6.12 -5.01
CA MET A 208 -12.88 6.33 -5.65
C MET A 208 -13.04 6.28 -7.17
N ASN A 209 -12.37 7.20 -7.85
CA ASN A 209 -12.40 7.32 -9.31
C ASN A 209 -10.98 7.39 -9.84
N LEU A 210 -10.67 6.57 -10.84
CA LEU A 210 -9.38 6.56 -11.54
C LEU A 210 -9.61 6.72 -13.04
N THR A 211 -8.84 7.61 -13.64
CA THR A 211 -8.63 7.68 -15.09
C THR A 211 -7.15 7.54 -15.38
N ALA A 212 -6.79 6.73 -16.39
CA ALA A 212 -5.39 6.53 -16.73
C ALA A 212 -5.21 6.29 -18.23
N GLN A 213 -4.09 6.73 -18.75
CA GLN A 213 -3.61 6.41 -20.08
C GLN A 213 -2.11 6.20 -20.04
N THR A 214 -1.63 5.16 -20.72
CA THR A 214 -0.20 4.91 -20.86
C THR A 214 0.11 4.31 -22.23
N TYR A 215 1.37 4.35 -22.64
CA TYR A 215 1.85 3.71 -23.86
C TYR A 215 2.49 2.36 -23.54
N TRP A 216 2.32 1.37 -24.42
CA TRP A 216 3.00 0.09 -24.30
C TRP A 216 4.52 0.23 -24.15
N LYS A 217 5.11 1.25 -24.79
CA LYS A 217 6.53 1.57 -24.64
C LYS A 217 6.95 1.78 -23.18
N LEU A 218 6.06 2.30 -22.33
CA LEU A 218 6.34 2.47 -20.90
C LEU A 218 6.28 1.13 -20.16
N VAL A 219 5.38 0.25 -20.57
CA VAL A 219 5.27 -1.10 -19.98
C VAL A 219 6.49 -1.93 -20.36
N ASP A 220 6.93 -1.84 -21.62
CA ASP A 220 8.12 -2.56 -22.11
C ASP A 220 9.41 -2.01 -21.49
N ILE A 221 9.54 -0.67 -21.43
CA ILE A 221 10.71 0.04 -20.93
C ILE A 221 10.23 1.23 -20.07
N PRO A 222 10.23 1.11 -18.73
CA PRO A 222 9.63 2.09 -17.82
C PRO A 222 10.20 3.53 -17.89
N THR A 223 11.33 3.72 -18.58
CA THR A 223 11.97 5.04 -18.81
C THR A 223 11.55 5.69 -20.13
N THR A 224 10.70 5.01 -20.92
CA THR A 224 10.21 5.50 -22.23
C THR A 224 8.69 5.55 -22.25
N GLY A 225 8.14 6.24 -23.25
CA GLY A 225 6.69 6.42 -23.30
C GLY A 225 6.21 7.45 -22.29
N GLN A 226 4.91 7.42 -21.98
CA GLN A 226 4.26 8.37 -21.10
C GLN A 226 3.07 7.72 -20.37
N LEU A 227 2.94 8.03 -19.10
CA LEU A 227 1.77 7.79 -18.25
C LEU A 227 1.07 9.13 -17.99
N SER A 228 -0.25 9.14 -18.01
CA SER A 228 -1.06 10.18 -17.39
C SER A 228 -2.13 9.50 -16.55
N ALA A 229 -2.21 9.84 -15.27
CA ALA A 229 -3.19 9.27 -14.37
C ALA A 229 -3.77 10.34 -13.45
N ARG A 230 -5.07 10.22 -13.17
CA ARG A 230 -5.80 11.05 -12.20
C ARG A 230 -6.60 10.16 -11.27
N PHE A 231 -6.42 10.39 -10.00
CA PHE A 231 -7.11 9.67 -8.93
C PHE A 231 -7.85 10.67 -8.05
N ASN A 232 -9.13 10.37 -7.79
CA ASN A 232 -9.95 11.13 -6.85
C ASN A 232 -10.62 10.15 -5.91
N ALA A 233 -10.56 10.41 -4.62
CA ALA A 233 -11.15 9.56 -3.60
C ALA A 233 -11.83 10.38 -2.51
N ASN A 234 -12.91 9.82 -1.99
CA ASN A 234 -13.65 10.30 -0.84
C ASN A 234 -13.80 9.09 0.09
N ILE A 235 -12.97 9.01 1.15
CA ILE A 235 -12.77 7.79 1.94
C ILE A 235 -13.35 8.01 3.33
N GLY A 236 -14.40 7.25 3.68
CA GLY A 236 -15.04 7.31 4.99
C GLY A 236 -14.19 6.70 6.11
N LYS A 237 -14.42 7.14 7.36
CA LYS A 237 -13.72 6.66 8.56
C LYS A 237 -13.63 5.14 8.62
N GLN A 238 -14.72 4.44 8.36
CA GLN A 238 -14.78 2.98 8.46
C GLN A 238 -13.79 2.29 7.53
N ASP A 239 -13.69 2.79 6.29
CA ASP A 239 -12.76 2.22 5.31
C ASP A 239 -11.31 2.59 5.62
N VAL A 240 -11.03 3.81 6.15
CA VAL A 240 -9.69 4.18 6.63
C VAL A 240 -9.25 3.24 7.75
N LEU A 241 -10.10 3.04 8.75
CA LEU A 241 -9.79 2.23 9.93
C LEU A 241 -9.65 0.74 9.61
N LEU A 242 -10.31 0.26 8.57
CA LEU A 242 -10.18 -1.11 8.11
C LEU A 242 -8.73 -1.47 7.72
N PHE A 243 -8.02 -0.53 7.11
CA PHE A 243 -6.60 -0.67 6.76
C PHE A 243 -5.64 -0.23 7.88
N ALA A 244 -6.19 0.28 8.98
CA ALA A 244 -5.48 0.73 10.16
C ALA A 244 -5.68 -0.21 11.36
N GLY A 245 -5.95 -1.51 11.13
CA GLY A 245 -6.29 -2.50 12.16
C GLY A 245 -5.27 -2.59 13.30
N GLY A 246 -3.98 -2.47 13.00
CA GLY A 246 -2.91 -2.51 14.00
C GLY A 246 -2.72 -1.24 14.84
N LEU A 247 -3.52 -0.17 14.62
CA LEU A 247 -3.43 1.05 15.42
C LEU A 247 -4.24 0.95 16.72
N PRO A 248 -3.83 1.69 17.77
CA PRO A 248 -4.53 1.70 19.06
C PRO A 248 -6.01 2.07 18.95
N GLU A 249 -6.85 1.46 19.77
CA GLU A 249 -8.29 1.77 19.81
C GLU A 249 -8.56 3.25 20.14
N THR A 250 -7.73 3.85 21.00
CA THR A 250 -7.79 5.28 21.32
C THR A 250 -7.68 6.18 20.09
N PHE A 251 -6.86 5.79 19.11
CA PHE A 251 -6.78 6.48 17.82
C PHE A 251 -8.03 6.22 16.97
N LYS A 252 -8.47 4.96 16.87
CA LYS A 252 -9.65 4.59 16.06
C LYS A 252 -10.92 5.30 16.53
N GLU A 253 -11.13 5.39 17.84
CA GLU A 253 -12.25 6.12 18.43
C GLU A 253 -12.17 7.61 18.13
N ALA A 254 -11.00 8.22 18.32
CA ALA A 254 -10.79 9.65 18.16
C ALA A 254 -10.77 10.11 16.69
N TYR A 255 -10.53 9.20 15.71
CA TYR A 255 -10.49 9.56 14.29
C TYR A 255 -11.78 10.23 13.81
N PRO A 256 -11.71 11.36 13.09
CA PRO A 256 -12.88 12.12 12.65
C PRO A 256 -13.85 11.32 11.78
N PHE A 257 -15.15 11.58 11.91
CA PHE A 257 -16.18 10.94 11.08
C PHE A 257 -16.27 11.51 9.66
N ARG A 258 -15.63 12.64 9.40
CA ARG A 258 -15.62 13.25 8.06
C ARG A 258 -14.76 12.45 7.12
N PRO A 259 -15.13 12.34 5.84
CA PRO A 259 -14.34 11.58 4.88
C PRO A 259 -13.02 12.28 4.56
N LEU A 260 -11.98 11.48 4.34
CA LEU A 260 -10.71 11.92 3.78
C LEU A 260 -10.86 12.09 2.27
N VAL A 261 -10.68 13.30 1.78
CA VAL A 261 -10.75 13.64 0.36
C VAL A 261 -9.35 13.68 -0.23
N ILE A 262 -9.10 12.92 -1.30
CA ILE A 262 -7.80 12.85 -1.98
C ILE A 262 -7.96 13.16 -3.46
N HIS A 263 -7.11 14.05 -3.98
CA HIS A 263 -6.94 14.26 -5.41
C HIS A 263 -5.46 14.12 -5.75
N ALA A 264 -5.15 13.29 -6.74
CA ALA A 264 -3.78 13.07 -7.20
C ALA A 264 -3.74 13.05 -8.73
N GLY A 265 -2.71 13.68 -9.30
CA GLY A 265 -2.43 13.65 -10.73
C GLY A 265 -0.95 13.44 -10.98
N THR A 266 -0.62 12.55 -11.92
CA THR A 266 0.77 12.31 -12.33
C THR A 266 0.87 12.18 -13.84
N GLU A 267 1.98 12.66 -14.40
CA GLU A 267 2.31 12.57 -15.81
C GLU A 267 3.81 12.24 -15.97
N GLY A 268 4.16 11.49 -17.04
CA GLY A 268 5.54 11.19 -17.37
C GLY A 268 5.88 9.70 -17.37
N ASN A 269 7.11 9.40 -16.99
CA ASN A 269 7.66 8.04 -16.91
C ASN A 269 8.77 8.00 -15.83
N LEU A 270 9.43 6.84 -15.63
CA LEU A 270 10.49 6.74 -14.61
C LEU A 270 11.77 7.51 -14.93
N LYS A 271 11.93 8.05 -16.17
CA LYS A 271 13.00 8.99 -16.51
C LYS A 271 12.64 10.43 -16.10
N GLN A 272 11.37 10.80 -16.24
CA GLN A 272 10.85 12.09 -15.83
C GLN A 272 9.39 11.92 -15.43
N MET A 273 9.09 12.08 -14.16
CA MET A 273 7.76 11.98 -13.59
C MET A 273 7.38 13.28 -12.93
N GLN A 274 6.24 13.83 -13.29
CA GLN A 274 5.65 14.99 -12.68
C GLN A 274 4.43 14.59 -11.83
N ILE A 275 4.43 15.00 -10.58
CA ILE A 275 3.24 14.97 -9.71
C ILE A 275 2.64 16.36 -9.81
N SER A 276 1.65 16.50 -10.70
CA SER A 276 1.10 17.79 -11.07
C SER A 276 0.21 18.40 -9.99
N ARG A 277 -0.44 17.54 -9.22
CA ARG A 277 -1.29 17.94 -8.10
C ARG A 277 -1.49 16.78 -7.15
N PHE A 278 -1.20 17.00 -5.89
CA PHE A 278 -1.61 16.14 -4.80
C PHE A 278 -2.31 17.00 -3.75
N THR A 279 -3.53 16.63 -3.38
CA THR A 279 -4.22 17.23 -2.24
C THR A 279 -4.85 16.12 -1.40
N ALA A 280 -4.75 16.27 -0.08
CA ALA A 280 -5.45 15.41 0.89
C ALA A 280 -6.07 16.33 1.95
N GLU A 281 -7.37 16.20 2.13
CA GLU A 281 -8.14 17.02 3.08
C GLU A 281 -8.97 16.11 3.99
N LEU A 282 -8.78 16.27 5.28
CA LEU A 282 -9.70 15.74 6.29
C LEU A 282 -10.40 16.94 6.92
N PRO A 283 -11.65 17.24 6.50
CA PRO A 283 -12.33 18.47 6.91
C PRO A 283 -12.42 18.61 8.43
N GLY A 284 -12.00 19.76 8.94
CA GLY A 284 -11.92 20.03 10.38
C GLY A 284 -10.65 19.49 11.06
N ALA A 285 -9.77 18.79 10.32
CA ALA A 285 -8.50 18.29 10.86
C ALA A 285 -7.30 18.88 10.12
N PHE A 286 -7.21 18.70 8.81
CA PHE A 286 -6.11 19.25 8.01
C PHE A 286 -6.45 19.41 6.54
N SER A 287 -5.68 20.27 5.86
CA SER A 287 -5.60 20.35 4.40
C SER A 287 -4.13 20.28 4.01
N LEU A 288 -3.78 19.30 3.16
CA LEU A 288 -2.45 19.07 2.61
C LEU A 288 -2.49 19.24 1.11
N SER A 289 -1.54 19.98 0.56
CA SER A 289 -1.32 20.10 -0.89
C SER A 289 0.16 19.93 -1.21
N GLY A 290 0.44 19.45 -2.42
CA GLY A 290 1.83 19.29 -2.84
C GLY A 290 1.95 18.86 -4.29
N GLY A 291 3.21 18.73 -4.73
CA GLY A 291 3.59 18.28 -6.06
C GLY A 291 5.07 18.41 -6.29
N GLY A 292 5.52 18.14 -7.50
CA GLY A 292 6.93 18.26 -7.87
C GLY A 292 7.33 17.36 -9.02
N GLU A 293 8.62 17.27 -9.24
CA GLU A 293 9.20 16.53 -10.35
C GLU A 293 10.30 15.59 -9.86
N LEU A 294 10.32 14.38 -10.41
CA LEU A 294 11.30 13.36 -10.12
C LEU A 294 11.92 12.85 -11.43
N TRP A 295 13.23 12.66 -11.43
CA TRP A 295 14.00 12.32 -12.60
C TRP A 295 14.82 11.05 -12.36
N ASN A 296 14.99 10.22 -13.43
CA ASN A 296 15.84 9.04 -13.47
C ASN A 296 15.64 8.05 -12.30
N LEU A 297 14.38 7.79 -11.92
CA LEU A 297 14.02 7.00 -10.73
C LEU A 297 14.59 5.58 -10.71
N THR A 298 14.93 5.02 -11.88
CA THR A 298 15.54 3.69 -12.02
C THR A 298 17.07 3.68 -11.87
N ASP A 299 17.71 4.85 -11.85
CA ASP A 299 19.18 4.96 -11.71
C ASP A 299 19.50 5.56 -10.33
N SER A 300 19.92 4.72 -9.39
CA SER A 300 20.21 5.13 -8.01
C SER A 300 21.30 6.20 -7.88
N LEU A 301 22.14 6.37 -8.91
CA LEU A 301 23.21 7.37 -8.92
C LEU A 301 22.82 8.68 -9.60
N LYS A 302 21.78 8.66 -10.47
CA LYS A 302 21.38 9.82 -11.27
C LYS A 302 19.96 10.30 -10.96
N ARG A 303 19.23 9.59 -10.09
CA ARG A 303 17.91 10.05 -9.68
C ARG A 303 18.00 11.41 -9.03
N SER A 304 17.07 12.30 -9.36
CA SER A 304 17.05 13.66 -8.85
C SER A 304 15.62 14.20 -8.81
N GLY A 305 15.44 15.35 -8.17
CA GLY A 305 14.17 16.05 -8.14
C GLY A 305 13.71 16.36 -6.74
N GLY A 306 12.47 16.82 -6.61
CA GLY A 306 11.91 17.19 -5.33
C GLY A 306 10.39 17.23 -5.32
N LEU A 307 9.85 17.09 -4.12
CA LEU A 307 8.43 17.23 -3.81
C LEU A 307 8.27 18.30 -2.75
N ASP A 308 7.42 19.27 -3.01
CA ASP A 308 7.04 20.32 -2.07
C ASP A 308 5.64 20.02 -1.53
N PHE A 309 5.45 20.16 -0.22
CA PHE A 309 4.18 19.98 0.47
C PHE A 309 3.89 21.14 1.40
N GLU A 310 2.65 21.55 1.43
CA GLU A 310 2.12 22.54 2.37
C GLU A 310 0.91 21.94 3.09
N MET A 311 0.89 22.03 4.41
CA MET A 311 -0.20 21.53 5.24
C MET A 311 -0.66 22.59 6.23
N GLN A 312 -1.95 22.79 6.29
CA GLN A 312 -2.63 23.59 7.30
C GLN A 312 -3.42 22.66 8.21
N THR A 313 -3.23 22.80 9.51
CA THR A 313 -3.95 22.00 10.49
C THR A 313 -5.08 22.79 11.13
N GLN A 314 -6.10 22.07 11.59
CA GLN A 314 -7.16 22.59 12.44
C GLN A 314 -7.20 21.79 13.74
N ASP A 315 -7.73 20.57 13.74
CA ASP A 315 -7.76 19.71 14.90
C ASP A 315 -7.10 18.36 14.60
N LEU A 316 -5.88 18.18 15.07
CA LEU A 316 -5.13 16.93 14.96
C LEU A 316 -5.11 16.13 16.27
N ASN A 317 -5.97 16.44 17.25
CA ASN A 317 -5.93 15.79 18.56
C ASN A 317 -6.21 14.29 18.50
N PHE A 318 -6.88 13.79 17.46
CA PHE A 318 -7.03 12.34 17.24
C PHE A 318 -5.68 11.61 17.12
N LEU A 319 -4.60 12.30 16.70
CA LEU A 319 -3.26 11.72 16.62
C LEU A 319 -2.67 11.39 17.99
N THR A 320 -3.10 12.05 19.07
CA THR A 320 -2.65 11.73 20.43
C THR A 320 -3.07 10.32 20.84
N GLY A 321 -4.14 9.78 20.25
CA GLY A 321 -4.55 8.39 20.42
C GLY A 321 -3.53 7.35 19.96
N LEU A 322 -2.55 7.72 19.12
CA LEU A 322 -1.44 6.84 18.71
C LEU A 322 -0.52 6.45 19.86
N THR A 323 -0.51 7.19 20.96
CA THR A 323 0.25 6.84 22.16
C THR A 323 -0.31 5.60 22.88
N GLY A 324 -1.50 5.12 22.51
CA GLY A 324 -2.21 4.04 23.20
C GLY A 324 -2.79 4.44 24.57
N VAL A 325 -2.59 5.68 24.98
CA VAL A 325 -3.16 6.23 26.23
C VAL A 325 -4.43 6.99 25.88
N THR A 326 -5.46 6.83 26.69
CA THR A 326 -6.70 7.61 26.53
C THR A 326 -6.38 9.09 26.64
N PRO A 327 -6.74 9.92 25.63
CA PRO A 327 -6.48 11.35 25.65
C PRO A 327 -7.14 11.99 26.87
N ASP A 328 -6.34 12.46 27.80
CA ASP A 328 -6.79 13.17 29.02
C ASP A 328 -6.61 14.68 28.91
N GLY A 329 -6.14 15.15 27.73
CA GLY A 329 -5.81 16.54 27.47
C GLY A 329 -4.50 17.01 28.13
N SER A 330 -3.63 16.09 28.57
CA SER A 330 -2.28 16.44 29.00
C SER A 330 -1.34 16.67 27.81
N ILE A 331 -1.56 15.96 26.71
CA ILE A 331 -0.91 16.20 25.42
C ILE A 331 -1.97 16.60 24.42
N VAL A 332 -1.76 17.71 23.75
CA VAL A 332 -2.66 18.29 22.74
C VAL A 332 -1.85 18.66 21.52
N VAL A 333 -2.42 18.48 20.34
CA VAL A 333 -1.86 19.04 19.11
C VAL A 333 -2.50 20.40 18.89
N PRO A 334 -1.74 21.50 18.85
CA PRO A 334 -2.32 22.84 18.69
C PRO A 334 -3.05 23.00 17.38
N ASP A 335 -4.14 23.74 17.40
CA ASP A 335 -4.87 24.13 16.21
C ASP A 335 -4.07 25.13 15.38
N SER A 336 -4.37 25.20 14.07
CA SER A 336 -3.87 26.26 13.18
C SER A 336 -2.34 26.30 13.02
N MET A 337 -1.68 25.15 12.99
CA MET A 337 -0.28 25.08 12.56
C MET A 337 -0.18 25.07 11.03
N ASN A 338 0.89 25.70 10.53
CA ASN A 338 1.29 25.64 9.13
C ASN A 338 2.58 24.84 9.01
N LEU A 339 2.57 23.82 8.16
CA LEU A 339 3.72 23.00 7.86
C LEU A 339 4.09 23.16 6.38
N VAL A 340 5.38 23.38 6.12
CA VAL A 340 5.95 23.36 4.77
C VAL A 340 7.06 22.34 4.75
N ALA A 341 6.97 21.36 3.86
CA ALA A 341 7.98 20.33 3.72
C ALA A 341 8.50 20.28 2.28
N ARG A 342 9.80 20.19 2.13
CA ARG A 342 10.46 19.92 0.86
C ARG A 342 11.31 18.67 0.97
N LEU A 343 11.01 17.70 0.12
CA LEU A 343 11.78 16.45 0.01
C LEU A 343 12.58 16.50 -1.28
N GLY A 344 13.87 16.20 -1.21
CA GLY A 344 14.77 16.22 -2.36
C GLY A 344 15.51 14.89 -2.55
N LEU A 345 15.81 14.55 -3.80
CA LEU A 345 16.66 13.45 -4.20
C LEU A 345 17.83 13.99 -5.05
N ASP A 346 19.05 13.52 -4.77
CA ASP A 346 20.24 13.79 -5.59
C ASP A 346 21.15 12.54 -5.53
N GLY A 347 21.04 11.68 -6.54
CA GLY A 347 21.64 10.35 -6.53
C GLY A 347 21.21 9.56 -5.29
N PRO A 348 22.16 9.05 -4.47
CA PRO A 348 21.83 8.36 -3.23
C PRO A 348 21.45 9.30 -2.08
N GLN A 349 21.57 10.61 -2.25
CA GLN A 349 21.28 11.59 -1.23
C GLN A 349 19.79 11.91 -1.18
N CYS A 350 19.18 11.76 0.00
CA CYS A 350 17.83 12.22 0.34
C CYS A 350 17.95 13.44 1.24
N ASN A 351 17.24 14.53 0.92
CA ASN A 351 17.21 15.75 1.70
C ASN A 351 15.77 16.02 2.16
N ALA A 352 15.58 16.55 3.35
CA ALA A 352 14.29 16.94 3.90
C ALA A 352 14.41 18.29 4.61
N LEU A 353 13.64 19.26 4.17
CA LEU A 353 13.43 20.53 4.85
C LEU A 353 12.01 20.52 5.40
N LEU A 354 11.84 20.77 6.70
CA LEU A 354 10.53 20.93 7.33
C LEU A 354 10.49 22.21 8.11
N LYS A 355 9.47 23.02 7.88
CA LYS A 355 9.14 24.19 8.68
C LYS A 355 7.76 23.99 9.29
N VAL A 356 7.66 24.16 10.58
CA VAL A 356 6.40 24.20 11.34
C VAL A 356 6.27 25.55 11.99
N GLN A 357 5.15 26.21 11.78
CA GLN A 357 4.80 27.47 12.40
C GLN A 357 3.59 27.25 13.30
N GLU A 358 3.73 27.56 14.59
CA GLU A 358 2.68 27.55 15.60
C GLU A 358 2.63 28.90 16.31
N GLY A 359 1.61 29.70 16.02
CA GLY A 359 1.53 31.06 16.51
C GLY A 359 2.78 31.88 16.17
N LYS A 360 3.51 32.33 17.19
CA LYS A 360 4.81 33.01 17.04
C LYS A 360 6.01 32.07 17.07
N GLY A 361 5.81 30.81 17.51
CA GLY A 361 6.85 29.81 17.60
C GLY A 361 7.09 29.11 16.27
N SER A 362 8.33 28.70 16.04
CA SER A 362 8.69 27.92 14.85
C SER A 362 9.61 26.75 15.15
N LEU A 363 9.52 25.74 14.29
CA LEU A 363 10.45 24.61 14.25
C LEU A 363 10.94 24.48 12.80
N ASN A 364 12.26 24.47 12.61
CA ASN A 364 12.89 24.29 11.31
C ASN A 364 13.84 23.09 11.39
N LEU A 365 13.62 22.10 10.54
CA LEU A 365 14.45 20.93 10.40
C LEU A 365 15.09 20.93 9.01
N ASP A 366 16.41 20.77 8.96
CA ASP A 366 17.19 20.46 7.77
C ASP A 366 17.86 19.11 7.98
N ALA A 367 17.51 18.11 7.20
CA ALA A 367 18.03 16.76 7.34
C ALA A 367 18.44 16.17 5.99
N ALA A 368 19.50 15.38 6.03
CA ALA A 368 19.93 14.62 4.86
C ALA A 368 20.42 13.22 5.27
N TYR A 369 20.17 12.27 4.37
CA TYR A 369 20.56 10.87 4.51
C TYR A 369 21.08 10.32 3.20
N ASN A 370 22.24 9.69 3.23
CA ASN A 370 22.82 9.02 2.06
C ASN A 370 22.54 7.51 2.12
N LEU A 371 21.72 7.03 1.20
CA LEU A 371 21.26 5.63 1.13
C LEU A 371 22.38 4.62 0.84
N SER A 372 23.52 5.06 0.28
CA SER A 372 24.64 4.18 -0.06
C SER A 372 25.70 4.10 1.04
N THR A 373 25.93 5.22 1.74
CA THR A 373 26.97 5.32 2.75
C THR A 373 26.42 5.31 4.17
N GLU A 374 25.08 5.39 4.31
CA GLU A 374 24.34 5.53 5.57
C GLU A 374 24.73 6.76 6.40
N VAL A 375 25.40 7.73 5.78
CA VAL A 375 25.78 9.00 6.42
C VAL A 375 24.55 9.90 6.49
N TYR A 376 24.35 10.50 7.65
CA TYR A 376 23.27 11.45 7.88
C TYR A 376 23.74 12.69 8.61
N HIS A 377 22.97 13.77 8.42
CA HIS A 377 22.97 14.92 9.28
C HIS A 377 21.55 15.44 9.45
N ALA A 378 21.30 16.07 10.59
CA ALA A 378 20.05 16.75 10.87
C ALA A 378 20.35 17.97 11.74
N ASP A 379 19.74 19.09 11.40
CA ASP A 379 19.82 20.35 12.12
C ASP A 379 18.40 20.81 12.44
N LEU A 380 18.07 20.91 13.72
CA LEU A 380 16.77 21.32 14.23
C LEU A 380 16.88 22.59 15.03
N ALA A 381 16.30 23.66 14.52
CA ALA A 381 16.16 24.91 15.23
C ALA A 381 14.71 25.10 15.71
N ILE A 382 14.54 25.32 16.99
CA ILE A 382 13.25 25.63 17.63
C ILE A 382 13.37 27.06 18.15
N ASP A 383 12.45 27.93 17.76
CA ASP A 383 12.44 29.31 18.15
C ASP A 383 11.10 29.69 18.79
N ALA A 384 11.14 30.12 20.02
CA ALA A 384 10.01 30.61 20.84
C ALA A 384 8.74 29.71 20.77
N LEU A 385 8.91 28.40 20.61
CA LEU A 385 7.78 27.45 20.53
C LEU A 385 7.02 27.41 21.87
N GLN A 386 5.71 27.59 21.82
CA GLN A 386 4.87 27.68 23.02
C GLN A 386 4.45 26.27 23.47
N LEU A 387 5.30 25.62 24.28
CA LEU A 387 5.08 24.24 24.74
C LEU A 387 3.77 24.04 25.51
N HIS A 388 3.25 25.06 26.20
CA HIS A 388 1.97 24.97 26.92
C HIS A 388 0.78 24.80 25.97
N HIS A 389 0.91 25.08 24.68
CA HIS A 389 -0.11 24.76 23.69
C HIS A 389 -0.14 23.26 23.37
N PHE A 390 0.99 22.54 23.60
CA PHE A 390 1.11 21.08 23.44
C PHE A 390 0.91 20.34 24.76
N LEU A 391 1.31 20.95 25.88
CA LEU A 391 1.28 20.39 27.22
C LEU A 391 0.53 21.35 28.17
N PRO A 392 -0.80 21.51 27.99
CA PRO A 392 -1.56 22.55 28.70
C PRO A 392 -1.68 22.33 30.20
N LYS A 393 -1.46 21.10 30.69
CA LYS A 393 -1.47 20.78 32.13
C LYS A 393 -0.11 21.00 32.81
N ASP A 394 0.96 21.13 32.00
CA ASP A 394 2.29 21.34 32.50
C ASP A 394 2.65 22.83 32.54
N SER A 395 3.48 23.22 33.49
CA SER A 395 3.93 24.60 33.62
C SER A 395 5.11 24.90 32.69
N VAL A 396 5.11 24.37 31.47
CA VAL A 396 6.17 24.56 30.46
C VAL A 396 5.65 25.53 29.41
N TYR A 397 6.41 26.60 29.13
CA TYR A 397 5.96 27.68 28.24
C TYR A 397 6.85 27.78 27.00
N ALA A 398 7.65 28.83 26.87
CA ALA A 398 8.48 29.02 25.69
C ALA A 398 9.70 28.08 25.68
N LEU A 399 10.00 27.57 24.49
CA LEU A 399 11.21 26.78 24.20
C LEU A 399 11.94 27.40 23.03
N THR A 400 13.23 27.70 23.23
CA THR A 400 14.20 28.01 22.18
C THR A 400 15.38 27.08 22.34
N ALA A 401 15.65 26.27 21.32
CA ALA A 401 16.70 25.25 21.36
C ALA A 401 17.23 24.97 19.94
N HIS A 402 18.46 24.50 19.88
CA HIS A 402 19.11 24.03 18.67
C HIS A 402 19.67 22.64 18.89
N VAL A 403 19.40 21.71 17.94
CA VAL A 403 19.90 20.34 17.99
C VAL A 403 20.54 20.00 16.66
N ALA A 404 21.84 19.70 16.68
CA ALA A 404 22.56 19.20 15.51
C ALA A 404 22.95 17.74 15.72
N ALA A 405 22.65 16.90 14.75
CA ALA A 405 23.01 15.49 14.76
C ALA A 405 23.73 15.11 13.46
N LYS A 406 24.78 14.32 13.57
CA LYS A 406 25.49 13.75 12.41
C LYS A 406 26.04 12.39 12.74
N GLY A 407 26.09 11.50 11.73
CA GLY A 407 26.57 10.17 11.97
C GLY A 407 26.56 9.26 10.75
N ARG A 408 26.79 7.99 11.02
CA ARG A 408 26.76 6.91 10.03
C ARG A 408 26.14 5.67 10.67
N GLY A 409 25.20 5.02 9.95
CA GLY A 409 24.49 3.84 10.44
C GLY A 409 23.41 4.19 11.46
N VAL A 410 22.40 3.34 11.60
CA VAL A 410 21.25 3.55 12.50
C VAL A 410 21.15 2.50 13.62
N ASP A 411 21.87 1.38 13.52
CA ASP A 411 21.93 0.36 14.56
C ASP A 411 22.92 0.79 15.67
N MET A 412 22.41 1.30 16.78
CA MET A 412 23.22 1.81 17.90
C MET A 412 24.09 0.72 18.57
N THR A 413 23.78 -0.55 18.39
CA THR A 413 24.54 -1.67 18.94
C THR A 413 25.68 -2.11 18.01
N SER A 414 25.68 -1.64 16.76
CA SER A 414 26.74 -1.92 15.79
C SER A 414 28.03 -1.15 16.11
N ARG A 415 29.15 -1.83 16.04
CA ARG A 415 30.48 -1.20 16.20
C ARG A 415 30.84 -0.23 15.08
N GLN A 416 30.14 -0.30 13.94
CA GLN A 416 30.38 0.57 12.79
C GLN A 416 29.56 1.85 12.85
N THR A 417 28.55 1.89 13.69
CA THR A 417 27.69 3.06 13.88
C THR A 417 28.46 4.14 14.66
N THR A 418 28.36 5.35 14.15
CA THR A 418 28.86 6.55 14.79
C THR A 418 27.79 7.61 14.79
N ALA A 419 27.63 8.31 15.90
CA ALA A 419 26.75 9.46 16.00
C ALA A 419 27.38 10.54 16.87
N LEU A 420 27.11 11.80 16.53
CA LEU A 420 27.39 12.95 17.36
C LEU A 420 26.11 13.78 17.41
N VAL A 421 25.65 14.08 18.58
CA VAL A 421 24.49 14.95 18.83
C VAL A 421 24.95 16.10 19.74
N GLU A 422 24.73 17.31 19.30
CA GLU A 422 24.96 18.55 20.04
C GLU A 422 23.59 19.23 20.20
N ALA A 423 23.16 19.42 21.44
CA ALA A 423 21.92 20.12 21.73
C ALA A 423 22.19 21.28 22.66
N LYS A 424 21.67 22.43 22.32
CA LYS A 424 21.79 23.68 23.06
C LYS A 424 20.40 24.19 23.42
N LEU A 425 20.16 24.38 24.68
CA LEU A 425 18.97 24.99 25.23
C LEU A 425 19.25 26.46 25.50
N ASP A 426 18.73 27.35 24.68
CA ASP A 426 18.87 28.79 24.82
C ASP A 426 17.82 29.37 25.78
N GLU A 427 16.59 28.81 25.75
CA GLU A 427 15.50 29.18 26.65
C GLU A 427 14.52 28.03 26.85
N LEU A 428 14.18 27.77 28.11
CA LEU A 428 13.04 26.96 28.52
C LEU A 428 12.35 27.62 29.70
N GLN A 429 11.20 28.18 29.49
CA GLN A 429 10.39 28.76 30.55
C GLN A 429 9.59 27.66 31.27
N TYR A 430 9.93 27.38 32.52
CA TYR A 430 9.23 26.47 33.40
C TYR A 430 8.63 27.21 34.59
N ALA A 431 7.32 27.30 34.66
CA ALA A 431 6.59 28.13 35.60
C ALA A 431 7.15 29.59 35.61
N ARG A 432 7.73 30.02 36.71
CA ARG A 432 8.39 31.35 36.86
C ARG A 432 9.89 31.33 36.54
N TRP A 433 10.43 30.16 36.23
CA TRP A 433 11.87 29.98 36.06
C TRP A 433 12.23 29.94 34.57
N ASN A 434 13.33 30.59 34.22
CA ASN A 434 13.89 30.47 32.87
C ASN A 434 15.19 29.66 32.94
N LEU A 435 15.21 28.50 32.32
CA LEU A 435 16.37 27.64 32.15
C LEU A 435 17.02 28.00 30.81
N SER A 436 18.28 28.43 30.85
CA SER A 436 19.06 28.79 29.65
C SER A 436 20.50 28.33 29.83
N GLY A 437 21.29 28.29 28.77
CA GLY A 437 22.70 27.93 28.84
C GLY A 437 22.92 26.46 29.24
N VAL A 438 22.08 25.55 28.76
CA VAL A 438 22.27 24.12 28.92
C VAL A 438 22.76 23.52 27.63
N ASP A 439 23.94 22.89 27.64
CA ASP A 439 24.54 22.23 26.51
C ASP A 439 24.64 20.72 26.78
N LEU A 440 24.11 19.93 25.82
CA LEU A 440 24.22 18.48 25.81
C LEU A 440 25.08 18.06 24.62
N ASN A 441 26.11 17.29 24.86
CA ASN A 441 26.97 16.68 23.86
C ASN A 441 26.89 15.14 24.02
N ALA A 442 26.39 14.43 23.04
CA ALA A 442 26.33 12.98 23.06
C ALA A 442 27.07 12.40 21.86
N GLY A 443 27.94 11.45 22.10
CA GLY A 443 28.69 10.72 21.08
C GLY A 443 28.42 9.23 21.14
N LEU A 444 28.32 8.57 19.98
CA LEU A 444 28.28 7.11 19.88
C LEU A 444 29.44 6.64 19.01
N LYS A 445 30.25 5.74 19.52
CA LYS A 445 31.35 5.10 18.78
C LYS A 445 31.60 3.69 19.32
N SER A 446 31.66 2.71 18.43
CA SER A 446 31.94 1.30 18.79
C SER A 446 30.97 0.74 19.84
N ALA A 447 29.69 1.08 19.74
CA ALA A 447 28.61 0.73 20.67
C ALA A 447 28.86 1.28 22.11
N VAL A 448 29.61 2.34 22.24
CA VAL A 448 29.76 3.09 23.51
C VAL A 448 29.16 4.49 23.27
N ALA A 449 28.17 4.82 24.07
CA ALA A 449 27.58 6.15 24.10
C ALA A 449 28.25 6.95 25.23
N SER A 450 28.78 8.13 24.92
CA SER A 450 29.29 9.11 25.85
C SER A 450 28.37 10.31 25.87
N VAL A 451 27.97 10.76 27.04
CA VAL A 451 27.08 11.91 27.21
C VAL A 451 27.71 12.90 28.17
N ARG A 452 27.82 14.15 27.76
CA ARG A 452 28.24 15.27 28.58
C ARG A 452 27.13 16.31 28.61
N LEU A 453 26.71 16.66 29.82
CA LEU A 453 25.74 17.72 30.09
C LEU A 453 26.41 18.83 30.89
N THR A 454 26.35 20.06 30.40
CA THR A 454 26.84 21.26 31.08
C THR A 454 25.74 22.28 31.19
N SER A 455 25.67 22.96 32.32
CA SER A 455 24.75 24.07 32.55
C SER A 455 25.42 25.16 33.40
N ASP A 456 25.39 26.39 32.89
CA ASP A 456 25.84 27.59 33.60
C ASP A 456 24.64 28.40 34.15
N ASN A 457 23.44 27.83 34.10
CA ASN A 457 22.24 28.50 34.60
C ASN A 457 22.34 28.73 36.12
N GLU A 458 21.92 29.90 36.60
CA GLU A 458 21.94 30.24 38.04
C GLU A 458 21.14 29.27 38.89
N LEU A 459 20.05 28.67 38.33
CA LEU A 459 19.18 27.73 39.04
C LEU A 459 19.70 26.28 39.00
N LEU A 460 20.51 25.95 37.98
CA LEU A 460 20.97 24.58 37.74
C LEU A 460 22.41 24.62 37.21
N LYS A 461 23.37 24.94 38.06
CA LYS A 461 24.76 24.90 37.66
C LYS A 461 25.31 23.48 37.87
N MET A 462 25.59 22.80 36.74
CA MET A 462 26.05 21.41 36.81
C MET A 462 26.95 21.05 35.62
N GLN A 463 27.78 20.04 35.85
CA GLN A 463 28.51 19.33 34.84
C GLN A 463 28.40 17.83 35.14
N SER A 464 27.95 17.06 34.17
CA SER A 464 27.78 15.60 34.28
C SER A 464 28.37 14.92 33.05
N GLU A 465 29.05 13.81 33.26
CA GLU A 465 29.55 12.95 32.21
C GLU A 465 29.12 11.50 32.49
N ALA A 466 28.72 10.77 31.47
CA ALA A 466 28.36 9.36 31.55
C ALA A 466 28.78 8.60 30.29
N ASP A 467 29.35 7.43 30.47
CA ASP A 467 29.62 6.47 29.41
C ASP A 467 28.74 5.23 29.59
N LEU A 468 28.03 4.85 28.54
CA LEU A 468 27.15 3.71 28.52
C LEU A 468 27.56 2.77 27.38
N ARG A 469 27.78 1.50 27.72
CA ARG A 469 27.99 0.47 26.70
C ARG A 469 26.65 -0.11 26.28
N LEU A 470 26.33 -0.03 24.99
CA LEU A 470 25.10 -0.55 24.41
C LEU A 470 25.34 -2.02 24.02
N ASP A 471 24.57 -2.95 24.62
CA ASP A 471 24.62 -4.37 24.29
C ASP A 471 23.20 -4.87 23.98
N ARG A 472 23.04 -5.62 22.88
CA ARG A 472 21.76 -6.20 22.47
C ARG A 472 21.05 -7.00 23.57
N LYS A 473 21.80 -7.58 24.49
CA LYS A 473 21.26 -8.40 25.59
C LYS A 473 20.43 -7.62 26.63
N TYR A 474 20.54 -6.30 26.67
CA TYR A 474 19.86 -5.45 27.66
C TYR A 474 18.78 -4.56 27.07
N MET A 475 18.54 -4.63 25.75
CA MET A 475 17.48 -3.85 25.09
C MET A 475 16.20 -4.66 24.82
N ASP A 476 16.22 -5.98 25.06
CA ASP A 476 15.07 -6.88 24.95
C ASP A 476 14.48 -7.20 26.34
N GLY A 477 14.20 -6.17 27.11
CA GLY A 477 13.62 -6.31 28.44
C GLY A 477 12.29 -5.58 28.59
#